data_aa9fdeac1769a8536a31819133afc0e5
#
_entry.id   aa9fdeac1769a8536a31819133afc0e5
#
_cell.length_a   1.000
_cell.length_b   1.000
_cell.length_c   1.000
_cell.angle_alpha   90.00
_cell.angle_beta   90.00
_cell.angle_gamma   90.00
#
_symmetry.space_group_name_H-M   'P 1'
#
loop_
_entity.id
_entity.type
_entity.pdbx_description
1 polymer ?
#
loop_
_entity_poly.entity_id
_entity_poly.type
_entity_poly.pdbx_seq_one_letter_code
_entity_poly.pdbx_strand_id
1 'polypeptide(L)'
;MRKLGGGHLVITDHNSTPQLMMEGFKYESLKPLLEQQDYITGVSFEKTPKNIDYNVCGFRKYWGTGTIIEMQAKELGIEPCIDKWLQIKPDLNLQGKIVCCRSTRYRNELFPWREIIDKIRDRIVFIGVHDEYGEFTRAFGKVDRFLTNNCLDIAQAIAGSDMFIGNQSSPFWMAAGLHHPLIQETCIETPDSIVRYKGANYFIDGINPLELIK
;
A
#
# COMPACT_ATOMS: atom_id res chain seq x y z
N MET A 1 7.12 -9.74 -11.37
CA MET A 1 8.58 -9.85 -11.50
C MET A 1 9.15 -11.11 -10.84
N ARG A 2 8.94 -11.42 -9.55
CA ARG A 2 9.48 -12.66 -8.93
C ARG A 2 9.18 -13.93 -9.74
N LYS A 3 7.92 -14.13 -10.15
CA LYS A 3 7.53 -15.28 -11.02
C LYS A 3 8.14 -15.26 -12.42
N LEU A 4 8.67 -14.13 -12.87
CA LEU A 4 9.32 -13.97 -14.17
C LEU A 4 10.85 -14.06 -14.07
N GLY A 5 11.40 -14.50 -12.93
CA GLY A 5 12.84 -14.63 -12.72
C GLY A 5 13.56 -13.33 -12.32
N GLY A 6 12.81 -12.28 -12.00
CA GLY A 6 13.35 -10.95 -11.70
C GLY A 6 13.59 -10.12 -12.98
N GLY A 7 14.24 -8.98 -12.84
CA GLY A 7 14.60 -8.14 -13.98
C GLY A 7 14.69 -6.64 -13.67
N HIS A 8 14.94 -5.86 -14.71
CA HIS A 8 14.93 -4.40 -14.65
C HIS A 8 13.48 -3.88 -14.72
N LEU A 9 13.10 -3.01 -13.76
CA LEU A 9 11.79 -2.40 -13.74
C LEU A 9 11.83 -1.01 -14.38
N VAL A 10 11.12 -0.85 -15.50
CA VAL A 10 10.93 0.45 -16.12
C VAL A 10 9.61 1.05 -15.68
N ILE A 11 9.66 2.20 -15.03
CA ILE A 11 8.51 2.99 -14.64
C ILE A 11 8.28 4.04 -15.72
N THR A 12 7.03 4.23 -16.13
CA THR A 12 6.69 5.20 -17.18
C THR A 12 5.53 6.08 -16.78
N ASP A 13 5.42 7.24 -17.41
CA ASP A 13 4.24 8.08 -17.32
C ASP A 13 3.04 7.39 -17.99
N HIS A 14 1.92 7.42 -17.30
CA HIS A 14 0.65 7.00 -17.88
C HIS A 14 -0.14 8.23 -18.31
N ASN A 15 -0.13 8.54 -19.60
CA ASN A 15 -0.71 9.76 -20.18
C ASN A 15 -2.24 9.86 -20.11
N SER A 16 -2.94 8.90 -19.51
CA SER A 16 -4.42 8.85 -19.54
C SER A 16 -5.11 9.77 -18.52
N THR A 17 -4.44 10.13 -17.42
CA THR A 17 -4.99 11.08 -16.44
C THR A 17 -3.87 11.82 -15.73
N PRO A 18 -3.93 13.16 -15.60
CA PRO A 18 -2.88 13.94 -14.90
C PRO A 18 -2.62 13.47 -13.46
N GLN A 19 -3.65 12.98 -12.76
CA GLN A 19 -3.52 12.49 -11.38
C GLN A 19 -2.73 11.18 -11.26
N LEU A 20 -2.56 10.44 -12.35
CA LEU A 20 -1.84 9.17 -12.39
C LEU A 20 -0.44 9.30 -12.98
N MET A 21 -0.05 10.50 -13.44
CA MET A 21 1.29 10.73 -13.94
C MET A 21 2.34 10.49 -12.86
N MET A 22 3.35 9.71 -13.21
CA MET A 22 4.52 9.51 -12.37
C MET A 22 5.44 10.73 -12.56
N GLU A 23 5.34 11.68 -11.68
CA GLU A 23 6.28 12.81 -11.64
C GLU A 23 7.62 12.36 -11.08
N GLY A 24 8.70 13.05 -11.44
CA GLY A 24 10.05 12.69 -11.01
C GLY A 24 10.19 12.48 -9.49
N PHE A 25 9.55 13.33 -8.67
CA PHE A 25 9.59 13.18 -7.22
C PHE A 25 8.88 11.90 -6.73
N LYS A 26 7.84 11.43 -7.40
CA LYS A 26 7.16 10.16 -7.07
C LYS A 26 8.06 8.97 -7.40
N TYR A 27 8.78 9.04 -8.52
CA TYR A 27 9.77 8.04 -8.88
C TYR A 27 10.91 7.99 -7.85
N GLU A 28 11.49 9.13 -7.51
CA GLU A 28 12.58 9.22 -6.51
C GLU A 28 12.13 8.73 -5.14
N SER A 29 10.87 8.96 -4.76
CA SER A 29 10.31 8.43 -3.52
C SER A 29 10.15 6.90 -3.55
N LEU A 30 9.80 6.31 -4.68
CA LEU A 30 9.55 4.87 -4.82
C LEU A 30 10.83 4.06 -5.03
N LYS A 31 11.81 4.62 -5.73
CA LYS A 31 13.05 3.95 -6.14
C LYS A 31 13.79 3.26 -4.99
N PRO A 32 14.02 3.88 -3.81
CA PRO A 32 14.73 3.22 -2.71
C PRO A 32 14.04 1.93 -2.22
N LEU A 33 12.70 1.89 -2.24
CA LEU A 33 11.94 0.70 -1.87
C LEU A 33 12.14 -0.44 -2.88
N LEU A 34 12.13 -0.11 -4.16
CA LEU A 34 12.26 -1.09 -5.24
C LEU A 34 13.67 -1.68 -5.31
N GLU A 35 14.70 -0.86 -5.12
CA GLU A 35 16.11 -1.27 -5.13
C GLU A 35 16.48 -2.20 -3.96
N GLN A 36 15.67 -2.26 -2.90
CA GLN A 36 15.85 -3.23 -1.81
C GLN A 36 15.43 -4.65 -2.19
N GLN A 37 14.72 -4.85 -3.31
CA GLN A 37 14.18 -6.16 -3.65
C GLN A 37 15.20 -6.96 -4.46
N ASP A 38 15.52 -8.17 -4.00
CA ASP A 38 16.51 -9.06 -4.60
C ASP A 38 16.20 -9.51 -6.03
N TYR A 39 14.92 -9.47 -6.41
CA TYR A 39 14.45 -9.82 -7.76
C TYR A 39 14.37 -8.60 -8.71
N ILE A 40 14.74 -7.40 -8.26
CA ILE A 40 14.82 -6.18 -9.08
C ILE A 40 16.29 -5.87 -9.34
N THR A 41 16.76 -6.09 -10.56
CA THR A 41 18.15 -5.85 -10.93
C THR A 41 18.47 -4.40 -11.24
N GLY A 42 17.45 -3.57 -11.42
CA GLY A 42 17.55 -2.13 -11.61
C GLY A 42 16.19 -1.49 -11.77
N VAL A 43 16.14 -0.18 -11.58
CA VAL A 43 14.91 0.64 -11.73
C VAL A 43 15.25 1.87 -12.56
N SER A 44 14.47 2.14 -13.59
CA SER A 44 14.56 3.38 -14.36
C SER A 44 13.21 4.03 -14.57
N PHE A 45 13.24 5.33 -14.87
CA PHE A 45 12.06 6.08 -15.30
C PHE A 45 12.23 6.49 -16.76
N GLU A 46 11.31 6.08 -17.60
CA GLU A 46 11.35 6.38 -19.03
C GLU A 46 9.97 6.83 -19.53
N LYS A 47 9.90 7.98 -20.19
CA LYS A 47 8.65 8.49 -20.78
C LYS A 47 8.13 7.61 -21.91
N THR A 48 9.05 7.05 -22.69
CA THR A 48 8.72 6.25 -23.88
C THR A 48 9.63 5.02 -23.89
N PRO A 49 9.36 4.01 -23.05
CA PRO A 49 10.19 2.83 -22.95
C PRO A 49 10.17 2.02 -24.25
N LYS A 50 11.33 1.43 -24.60
CA LYS A 50 11.49 0.55 -25.77
C LYS A 50 11.99 -0.81 -25.32
N ASN A 51 11.73 -1.84 -26.13
CA ASN A 51 12.21 -3.21 -25.90
C ASN A 51 11.76 -3.77 -24.52
N ILE A 52 10.47 -3.63 -24.24
CA ILE A 52 9.85 -4.12 -23.00
C ILE A 52 9.34 -5.55 -23.24
N ASP A 53 9.85 -6.51 -22.46
CA ASP A 53 9.42 -7.91 -22.53
C ASP A 53 8.01 -8.10 -21.94
N TYR A 54 7.69 -7.38 -20.85
CA TYR A 54 6.42 -7.46 -20.15
C TYR A 54 5.87 -6.07 -19.85
N ASN A 55 4.68 -5.77 -20.36
CA ASN A 55 4.01 -4.48 -20.13
C ASN A 55 2.72 -4.67 -19.37
N VAL A 56 2.67 -4.17 -18.12
CA VAL A 56 1.50 -4.26 -17.26
C VAL A 56 0.55 -3.06 -17.38
N CYS A 57 0.93 -2.00 -18.10
CA CYS A 57 0.15 -0.75 -18.16
C CYS A 57 -1.28 -0.94 -18.71
N GLY A 58 -1.51 -1.96 -19.55
CA GLY A 58 -2.81 -2.27 -20.15
C GLY A 58 -3.83 -2.93 -19.22
N PHE A 59 -3.47 -3.27 -17.98
CA PHE A 59 -4.35 -4.04 -17.08
C PHE A 59 -5.70 -3.39 -16.82
N ARG A 60 -5.82 -2.06 -16.95
CA ARG A 60 -7.08 -1.33 -16.72
C ARG A 60 -8.21 -1.67 -17.69
N LYS A 61 -7.91 -2.28 -18.84
CA LYS A 61 -8.94 -2.82 -19.76
C LYS A 61 -9.77 -3.95 -19.13
N TYR A 62 -9.26 -4.53 -18.04
CA TYR A 62 -9.96 -5.57 -17.27
C TYR A 62 -10.66 -5.03 -16.01
N TRP A 63 -10.81 -3.71 -15.88
CA TRP A 63 -11.42 -3.08 -14.71
C TRP A 63 -12.78 -3.69 -14.38
N GLY A 64 -13.01 -3.99 -13.09
CA GLY A 64 -14.25 -4.63 -12.61
C GLY A 64 -14.32 -6.15 -12.81
N THR A 65 -13.28 -6.80 -13.35
CA THR A 65 -13.29 -8.27 -13.55
C THR A 65 -12.60 -9.05 -12.43
N GLY A 66 -12.07 -8.37 -11.41
CA GLY A 66 -11.36 -8.97 -10.29
C GLY A 66 -10.54 -7.95 -9.52
N THR A 67 -9.62 -8.44 -8.70
CA THR A 67 -8.68 -7.59 -7.96
C THR A 67 -7.59 -7.02 -8.89
N ILE A 68 -6.91 -5.95 -8.45
CA ILE A 68 -5.82 -5.33 -9.20
C ILE A 68 -4.73 -6.38 -9.53
N ILE A 69 -4.40 -7.28 -8.61
CA ILE A 69 -3.40 -8.35 -8.86
C ILE A 69 -3.87 -9.31 -9.96
N GLU A 70 -5.12 -9.72 -9.92
CA GLU A 70 -5.70 -10.60 -10.95
C GLU A 70 -5.74 -9.93 -12.31
N MET A 71 -6.13 -8.66 -12.36
CA MET A 71 -6.13 -7.89 -13.62
C MET A 71 -4.72 -7.71 -14.20
N GLN A 72 -3.72 -7.45 -13.35
CA GLN A 72 -2.31 -7.34 -13.78
C GLN A 72 -1.76 -8.70 -14.25
N ALA A 73 -2.07 -9.79 -13.54
CA ALA A 73 -1.67 -11.14 -13.93
C ALA A 73 -2.28 -11.53 -15.29
N LYS A 74 -3.56 -11.21 -15.51
CA LYS A 74 -4.26 -11.41 -16.78
C LYS A 74 -3.62 -10.64 -17.93
N GLU A 75 -3.19 -9.39 -17.70
CA GLU A 75 -2.46 -8.61 -18.71
C GLU A 75 -1.14 -9.24 -19.10
N LEU A 76 -0.45 -9.84 -18.14
CA LEU A 76 0.84 -10.50 -18.35
C LEU A 76 0.72 -11.96 -18.83
N GLY A 77 -0.48 -12.53 -18.87
CA GLY A 77 -0.69 -13.94 -19.23
C GLY A 77 -0.10 -14.93 -18.20
N ILE A 78 -0.07 -14.56 -16.92
CA ILE A 78 0.45 -15.39 -15.82
C ILE A 78 -0.61 -15.61 -14.74
N GLU A 79 -0.39 -16.61 -13.90
CA GLU A 79 -1.24 -16.82 -12.71
C GLU A 79 -1.01 -15.72 -11.67
N PRO A 80 -2.06 -15.22 -10.99
CA PRO A 80 -1.94 -14.27 -9.90
C PRO A 80 -0.98 -14.78 -8.82
N CYS A 81 -0.16 -13.89 -8.29
CA CYS A 81 0.77 -14.20 -7.21
C CYS A 81 0.49 -13.29 -6.01
N ILE A 82 0.14 -13.90 -4.90
CA ILE A 82 -0.09 -13.23 -3.61
C ILE A 82 0.99 -13.54 -2.58
N ASP A 83 2.09 -14.19 -2.98
CA ASP A 83 3.22 -14.43 -2.08
C ASP A 83 3.83 -13.12 -1.60
N LYS A 84 4.48 -13.14 -0.45
CA LYS A 84 5.21 -11.99 0.07
C LYS A 84 6.20 -11.46 -0.97
N TRP A 85 6.01 -10.21 -1.44
CA TRP A 85 6.85 -9.63 -2.49
C TRP A 85 7.78 -8.51 -2.01
N LEU A 86 7.63 -8.01 -0.77
CA LEU A 86 8.58 -7.05 -0.19
C LEU A 86 9.43 -7.70 0.89
N GLN A 87 10.74 -7.42 0.83
CA GLN A 87 11.73 -7.78 1.83
C GLN A 87 12.33 -6.48 2.36
N ILE A 88 11.99 -6.11 3.61
CA ILE A 88 12.35 -4.83 4.20
C ILE A 88 12.88 -5.05 5.61
N LYS A 89 13.97 -4.37 5.94
CA LYS A 89 14.47 -4.30 7.32
C LYS A 89 13.54 -3.42 8.15
N PRO A 90 12.97 -3.92 9.26
CA PRO A 90 12.02 -3.15 10.06
C PRO A 90 12.67 -1.98 10.80
N ASP A 91 11.93 -0.90 11.01
CA ASP A 91 12.28 0.13 11.99
C ASP A 91 11.81 -0.31 13.38
N LEU A 92 12.73 -0.75 14.21
CA LEU A 92 12.42 -1.30 15.55
C LEU A 92 11.90 -0.25 16.55
N ASN A 93 12.01 1.05 16.25
CA ASN A 93 11.44 2.10 17.08
C ASN A 93 9.90 2.08 17.08
N LEU A 94 9.29 1.38 16.13
CA LEU A 94 7.84 1.22 16.03
C LEU A 94 7.30 -0.09 16.61
N GLN A 95 8.14 -0.87 17.28
CA GLN A 95 7.72 -2.07 17.98
C GLN A 95 6.68 -1.72 19.07
N GLY A 96 5.60 -2.47 19.15
CA GLY A 96 4.45 -2.19 20.04
C GLY A 96 3.48 -1.13 19.51
N LYS A 97 3.79 -0.48 18.38
CA LYS A 97 2.93 0.51 17.76
C LYS A 97 2.04 -0.09 16.67
N ILE A 98 0.97 0.61 16.35
CA ILE A 98 0.08 0.33 15.22
C ILE A 98 0.21 1.49 14.25
N VAL A 99 0.72 1.22 13.06
CA VAL A 99 0.87 2.23 12.02
C VAL A 99 -0.46 2.42 11.30
N CYS A 100 -0.92 3.64 11.16
CA CYS A 100 -2.13 3.94 10.39
C CYS A 100 -1.90 4.96 9.28
N CYS A 101 -2.73 4.85 8.23
CA CYS A 101 -2.80 5.79 7.11
C CYS A 101 -4.24 5.89 6.61
N ARG A 102 -4.74 7.10 6.39
CA ARG A 102 -6.03 7.34 5.75
C ARG A 102 -5.88 8.44 4.70
N SER A 103 -5.71 8.02 3.45
CA SER A 103 -5.65 8.96 2.33
C SER A 103 -7.02 9.60 2.06
N THR A 104 -7.03 10.68 1.27
CA THR A 104 -8.27 11.40 0.93
C THR A 104 -9.22 10.64 0.00
N ARG A 105 -8.75 9.54 -0.61
CA ARG A 105 -9.51 8.71 -1.55
C ARG A 105 -9.84 7.35 -0.95
N TYR A 106 -10.84 6.66 -1.52
CA TYR A 106 -11.18 5.28 -1.16
C TYR A 106 -11.52 5.10 0.32
N ARG A 107 -12.34 5.99 0.86
CA ARG A 107 -12.79 5.97 2.25
C ARG A 107 -14.07 5.17 2.39
N ASN A 108 -14.26 4.58 3.57
CA ASN A 108 -15.50 3.98 4.01
C ASN A 108 -15.93 4.68 5.31
N GLU A 109 -16.95 5.53 5.23
CA GLU A 109 -17.38 6.33 6.37
C GLU A 109 -18.02 5.51 7.50
N LEU A 110 -18.34 4.23 7.25
CA LEU A 110 -18.82 3.29 8.28
C LEU A 110 -17.67 2.62 9.06
N PHE A 111 -16.41 2.81 8.62
CA PHE A 111 -15.27 2.22 9.33
C PHE A 111 -15.07 2.90 10.69
N PRO A 112 -14.96 2.15 11.80
CA PRO A 112 -15.06 2.68 13.15
C PRO A 112 -13.75 3.33 13.64
N TRP A 113 -13.23 4.32 12.88
CA TRP A 113 -11.97 4.99 13.23
C TRP A 113 -12.00 5.63 14.61
N ARG A 114 -13.13 6.24 15.02
CA ARG A 114 -13.21 6.92 16.31
C ARG A 114 -13.06 5.93 17.45
N GLU A 115 -13.78 4.83 17.40
CA GLU A 115 -13.74 3.77 18.42
C GLU A 115 -12.36 3.10 18.49
N ILE A 116 -11.71 2.91 17.32
CA ILE A 116 -10.34 2.41 17.24
C ILE A 116 -9.38 3.37 17.93
N ILE A 117 -9.43 4.67 17.58
CA ILE A 117 -8.54 5.67 18.18
C ILE A 117 -8.78 5.80 19.68
N ASP A 118 -10.02 5.78 20.13
CA ASP A 118 -10.33 5.88 21.58
C ASP A 118 -9.80 4.66 22.34
N LYS A 119 -9.78 3.46 21.71
CA LYS A 119 -9.26 2.23 22.33
C LYS A 119 -7.73 2.18 22.44
N ILE A 120 -7.01 2.66 21.42
CA ILE A 120 -5.56 2.41 21.27
C ILE A 120 -4.73 3.65 20.92
N ARG A 121 -5.21 4.85 21.27
CA ARG A 121 -4.59 6.15 20.94
C ARG A 121 -3.09 6.20 21.17
N ASP A 122 -2.62 5.72 22.31
CA ASP A 122 -1.20 5.78 22.71
C ASP A 122 -0.30 4.83 21.91
N ARG A 123 -0.90 3.88 21.19
CA ARG A 123 -0.19 2.94 20.31
C ARG A 123 -0.25 3.35 18.85
N ILE A 124 -1.17 4.24 18.46
CA ILE A 124 -1.33 4.66 17.06
C ILE A 124 -0.24 5.63 16.67
N VAL A 125 0.34 5.37 15.50
CA VAL A 125 1.26 6.27 14.82
C VAL A 125 0.78 6.47 13.38
N PHE A 126 0.49 7.73 13.02
CA PHE A 126 0.03 8.07 11.68
C PHE A 126 1.22 8.27 10.72
N ILE A 127 1.15 7.68 9.55
CA ILE A 127 2.01 7.96 8.39
C ILE A 127 1.18 8.56 7.26
N GLY A 128 1.74 9.52 6.53
CA GLY A 128 1.06 10.18 5.42
C GLY A 128 1.46 11.64 5.29
N VAL A 129 0.93 12.29 4.26
CA VAL A 129 1.22 13.70 4.00
C VAL A 129 0.57 14.62 5.06
N HIS A 130 1.03 15.87 5.08
CA HIS A 130 0.61 16.83 6.12
C HIS A 130 -0.92 17.03 6.15
N ASP A 131 -1.52 17.16 4.99
CA ASP A 131 -2.97 17.43 4.88
C ASP A 131 -3.81 16.24 5.34
N GLU A 132 -3.41 15.01 4.99
CA GLU A 132 -4.07 13.79 5.44
C GLU A 132 -4.01 13.64 6.97
N TYR A 133 -2.85 13.93 7.57
CA TYR A 133 -2.72 13.96 9.03
C TYR A 133 -3.60 15.03 9.67
N GLY A 134 -3.64 16.23 9.09
CA GLY A 134 -4.50 17.32 9.55
C GLY A 134 -5.99 17.00 9.50
N GLU A 135 -6.45 16.35 8.42
CA GLU A 135 -7.83 15.86 8.30
C GLU A 135 -8.13 14.75 9.32
N PHE A 136 -7.22 13.78 9.43
CA PHE A 136 -7.39 12.66 10.36
C PHE A 136 -7.51 13.14 11.81
N THR A 137 -6.62 14.03 12.24
CA THR A 137 -6.63 14.55 13.62
C THR A 137 -7.82 15.45 13.93
N ARG A 138 -8.32 16.20 12.95
CA ARG A 138 -9.57 16.97 13.11
C ARG A 138 -10.79 16.06 13.29
N ALA A 139 -10.83 14.93 12.58
CA ALA A 139 -11.95 14.00 12.63
C ALA A 139 -11.94 13.11 13.89
N PHE A 140 -10.75 12.62 14.31
CA PHE A 140 -10.64 11.55 15.29
C PHE A 140 -9.79 11.91 16.53
N GLY A 141 -9.20 13.11 16.55
CA GLY A 141 -8.31 13.57 17.62
C GLY A 141 -6.84 13.31 17.34
N LYS A 142 -5.97 13.97 18.09
CA LYS A 142 -4.53 13.92 17.90
C LYS A 142 -3.96 12.53 18.22
N VAL A 143 -3.07 12.07 17.36
CA VAL A 143 -2.24 10.86 17.52
C VAL A 143 -0.80 11.21 17.17
N ASP A 144 0.16 10.35 17.52
CA ASP A 144 1.54 10.51 17.12
C ASP A 144 1.67 10.46 15.59
N ARG A 145 2.65 11.17 15.04
CA ARG A 145 2.97 11.15 13.61
C ARG A 145 4.41 10.71 13.39
N PHE A 146 4.61 9.75 12.52
CA PHE A 146 5.92 9.36 12.02
C PHE A 146 6.18 10.03 10.67
N LEU A 147 7.25 10.80 10.57
CA LEU A 147 7.62 11.50 9.32
C LEU A 147 8.42 10.55 8.43
N THR A 148 8.02 10.48 7.18
CA THR A 148 8.66 9.65 6.15
C THR A 148 9.12 10.53 4.99
N ASN A 149 10.31 10.26 4.44
CA ASN A 149 10.87 10.98 3.31
C ASN A 149 10.59 10.29 1.97
N ASN A 150 10.39 8.97 2.01
CA ASN A 150 10.21 8.14 0.82
C ASN A 150 9.41 6.86 1.13
N CYS A 151 9.14 6.06 0.12
CA CYS A 151 8.39 4.82 0.26
C CYS A 151 9.12 3.72 1.06
N LEU A 152 10.45 3.73 1.11
CA LEU A 152 11.21 2.80 1.93
C LEU A 152 10.99 3.07 3.42
N ASP A 153 11.02 4.34 3.84
CA ASP A 153 10.74 4.71 5.24
C ASP A 153 9.33 4.26 5.67
N ILE A 154 8.35 4.41 4.78
CA ILE A 154 6.97 3.93 5.01
C ILE A 154 6.95 2.41 5.21
N ALA A 155 7.62 1.67 4.32
CA ALA A 155 7.67 0.21 4.39
C ALA A 155 8.42 -0.29 5.64
N GLN A 156 9.50 0.40 6.05
CA GLN A 156 10.26 0.10 7.28
C GLN A 156 9.42 0.36 8.53
N ALA A 157 8.66 1.47 8.55
CA ALA A 157 7.73 1.80 9.63
C ALA A 157 6.65 0.72 9.78
N ILE A 158 6.03 0.31 8.68
CA ILE A 158 5.03 -0.77 8.69
C ILE A 158 5.68 -2.08 9.17
N ALA A 159 6.83 -2.47 8.61
CA ALA A 159 7.51 -3.71 8.97
C ALA A 159 7.93 -3.77 10.45
N GLY A 160 8.20 -2.62 11.08
CA GLY A 160 8.59 -2.51 12.49
C GLY A 160 7.42 -2.45 13.47
N SER A 161 6.20 -2.23 12.98
CA SER A 161 5.00 -2.12 13.81
C SER A 161 4.36 -3.48 14.09
N ASP A 162 3.39 -3.52 15.00
CA ASP A 162 2.62 -4.74 15.28
C ASP A 162 1.52 -4.98 14.21
N MET A 163 0.99 -3.91 13.64
CA MET A 163 -0.14 -3.96 12.70
C MET A 163 -0.20 -2.68 11.86
N PHE A 164 -0.76 -2.79 10.66
CA PHE A 164 -1.16 -1.66 9.82
C PHE A 164 -2.69 -1.53 9.78
N ILE A 165 -3.22 -0.30 9.90
CA ILE A 165 -4.65 0.00 9.69
C ILE A 165 -4.75 1.15 8.68
N GLY A 166 -5.49 0.96 7.59
CA GLY A 166 -5.64 2.03 6.61
C GLY A 166 -6.55 1.71 5.44
N ASN A 167 -6.76 2.70 4.59
CA ASN A 167 -7.55 2.54 3.38
C ASN A 167 -6.69 2.08 2.18
N GLN A 168 -7.31 1.97 1.01
CA GLN A 168 -6.72 1.50 -0.25
C GLN A 168 -5.72 2.52 -0.83
N SER A 169 -4.54 2.62 -0.23
CA SER A 169 -3.48 3.57 -0.58
C SER A 169 -2.12 2.88 -0.72
N SER A 170 -1.07 3.60 -1.11
CA SER A 170 0.27 3.02 -1.27
C SER A 170 0.78 2.30 0.00
N PRO A 171 0.60 2.82 1.25
CA PRO A 171 0.96 2.09 2.46
C PRO A 171 0.24 0.74 2.62
N PHE A 172 -1.02 0.63 2.20
CA PHE A 172 -1.71 -0.66 2.18
C PHE A 172 -0.97 -1.69 1.31
N TRP A 173 -0.54 -1.32 0.10
CA TRP A 173 0.19 -2.23 -0.78
C TRP A 173 1.55 -2.63 -0.22
N MET A 174 2.19 -1.76 0.58
CA MET A 174 3.42 -2.11 1.30
C MET A 174 3.14 -3.11 2.42
N ALA A 175 2.09 -2.91 3.23
CA ALA A 175 1.68 -3.86 4.26
C ALA A 175 1.32 -5.23 3.65
N ALA A 176 0.57 -5.24 2.55
CA ALA A 176 0.23 -6.47 1.82
C ALA A 176 1.47 -7.16 1.25
N GLY A 177 2.39 -6.40 0.64
CA GLY A 177 3.64 -6.93 0.10
C GLY A 177 4.57 -7.55 1.14
N LEU A 178 4.49 -7.07 2.37
CA LEU A 178 5.21 -7.60 3.53
C LEU A 178 4.50 -8.80 4.18
N HIS A 179 3.27 -9.12 3.80
CA HIS A 179 2.36 -9.98 4.56
C HIS A 179 2.24 -9.55 6.04
N HIS A 180 2.25 -8.25 6.26
CA HIS A 180 2.13 -7.67 7.59
C HIS A 180 0.70 -7.80 8.11
N PRO A 181 0.45 -8.02 9.42
CA PRO A 181 -0.90 -7.97 9.98
C PRO A 181 -1.57 -6.65 9.60
N LEU A 182 -2.75 -6.70 8.97
CA LEU A 182 -3.45 -5.51 8.55
C LEU A 182 -4.96 -5.57 8.73
N ILE A 183 -5.54 -4.38 8.89
CA ILE A 183 -6.97 -4.12 8.78
C ILE A 183 -7.17 -3.06 7.72
N GLN A 184 -7.93 -3.37 6.66
CA GLN A 184 -8.23 -2.41 5.61
C GLN A 184 -9.61 -1.75 5.82
N GLU A 185 -9.64 -0.41 5.86
CA GLU A 185 -10.84 0.38 5.59
C GLU A 185 -11.20 0.22 4.10
N THR A 186 -11.99 -0.79 3.77
CA THR A 186 -12.29 -1.12 2.38
C THR A 186 -13.36 -0.17 1.82
N CYS A 187 -13.07 0.53 0.73
CA CYS A 187 -14.04 1.32 -0.02
C CYS A 187 -15.05 0.39 -0.69
N ILE A 188 -16.34 0.65 -0.47
CA ILE A 188 -17.43 -0.20 -0.98
C ILE A 188 -17.54 -0.10 -2.52
N GLU A 189 -17.30 1.10 -3.07
CA GLU A 189 -17.45 1.36 -4.51
C GLU A 189 -16.29 0.79 -5.35
N THR A 190 -15.14 0.55 -4.74
CA THR A 190 -13.94 0.06 -5.43
C THR A 190 -13.21 -1.02 -4.61
N PRO A 191 -13.83 -2.20 -4.38
CA PRO A 191 -13.25 -3.25 -3.53
C PRO A 191 -12.20 -4.11 -4.26
N ASP A 192 -11.45 -3.55 -5.19
CA ASP A 192 -10.49 -4.24 -6.05
C ASP A 192 -9.08 -4.38 -5.46
N SER A 193 -8.81 -3.64 -4.37
CA SER A 193 -7.52 -3.66 -3.67
C SER A 193 -7.55 -4.65 -2.51
N ILE A 194 -7.71 -5.94 -2.79
CA ILE A 194 -7.75 -7.03 -1.80
C ILE A 194 -6.64 -8.02 -2.10
N VAL A 195 -5.86 -8.39 -1.07
CA VAL A 195 -4.80 -9.40 -1.15
C VAL A 195 -4.97 -10.39 0.01
N ARG A 196 -5.48 -11.59 -0.27
CA ARG A 196 -5.82 -12.58 0.73
C ARG A 196 -4.59 -13.34 1.23
N TYR A 197 -4.17 -13.11 2.48
CA TYR A 197 -3.15 -13.88 3.18
C TYR A 197 -3.48 -13.95 4.69
N LYS A 198 -2.79 -14.80 5.42
CA LYS A 198 -3.00 -14.95 6.87
C LYS A 198 -2.61 -13.67 7.60
N GLY A 199 -3.56 -13.03 8.28
CA GLY A 199 -3.36 -11.75 9.00
C GLY A 199 -3.89 -10.53 8.24
N ALA A 200 -4.35 -10.69 6.99
CA ALA A 200 -5.06 -9.64 6.27
C ALA A 200 -6.57 -9.68 6.58
N ASN A 201 -7.12 -8.55 6.99
CA ASN A 201 -8.52 -8.40 7.37
C ASN A 201 -9.13 -7.22 6.62
N TYR A 202 -10.33 -7.40 6.06
CA TYR A 202 -11.00 -6.42 5.22
C TYR A 202 -12.37 -6.08 5.78
N PHE A 203 -12.62 -4.77 5.97
CA PHE A 203 -13.88 -4.32 6.56
C PHE A 203 -15.12 -4.75 5.76
N ILE A 204 -14.99 -4.85 4.44
CA ILE A 204 -16.06 -5.35 3.56
C ILE A 204 -16.48 -6.81 3.87
N ASP A 205 -15.64 -7.58 4.54
CA ASP A 205 -15.96 -8.97 4.92
C ASP A 205 -16.83 -9.05 6.20
N GLY A 206 -17.28 -7.91 6.72
CA GLY A 206 -18.10 -7.84 7.93
C GLY A 206 -17.33 -8.07 9.23
N ILE A 207 -16.01 -7.91 9.20
CA ILE A 207 -15.18 -8.02 10.41
C ILE A 207 -15.46 -6.86 11.38
N ASN A 208 -15.30 -7.11 12.67
CA ASN A 208 -15.23 -6.06 13.68
C ASN A 208 -13.76 -5.71 13.97
N PRO A 209 -13.25 -4.55 13.51
CA PRO A 209 -11.85 -4.18 13.74
C PRO A 209 -11.45 -4.15 15.22
N LEU A 210 -12.38 -3.80 16.11
CA LEU A 210 -12.12 -3.69 17.55
C LEU A 210 -11.80 -5.04 18.22
N GLU A 211 -12.26 -6.15 17.66
CA GLU A 211 -11.96 -7.49 18.17
C GLU A 211 -10.57 -7.97 17.75
N LEU A 212 -10.04 -7.45 16.65
CA LEU A 212 -8.73 -7.82 16.11
C LEU A 212 -7.57 -7.05 16.77
N ILE A 213 -7.88 -5.91 17.37
CA ILE A 213 -6.90 -5.04 18.04
C ILE A 213 -6.83 -5.43 19.52
N LYS A 214 -5.71 -6.05 19.89
CA LYS A 214 -5.42 -6.46 21.28
C LYS A 214 -4.66 -5.40 22.03
#